data_aa99f64564777743ec579111b4e9b426
#
_entry.id   aa99f64564777743ec579111b4e9b426
#
_cell.length_a   1.000
_cell.length_b   1.000
_cell.length_c   1.000
_cell.angle_alpha   90.00
_cell.angle_beta   90.00
_cell.angle_gamma   90.00
#
_symmetry.space_group_name_H-M   'P 1'
#
loop_
_entity.id
_entity.type
_entity.pdbx_description
1 polymer ?
#
loop_
_entity_poly.entity_id
_entity_poly.type
_entity_poly.pdbx_seq_one_letter_code
_entity_poly.pdbx_strand_id
1 'polypeptide(L)'
;RHQVQAKETVYGISKQYNIPIEKLYDLNPGLKEDGLKVDQFLNLTESIVASDKVVVEKGETIYGIAVKNNTTVSVLYDLNPGLRENGLKVGQSIKIPGKVEAKSVPTENSQNNNNQLEQMPKTIIVKPKETIYNITKSNNITQEELLKWNPELRTGLKEGDTLIVGYEKATVTVPSNESTETFITKNSVLSLSSDGSARELVFLLPFNMATNNFSNPSIFKNINSNKFLNMTLEFYSGAQLAINELKSKNYPLNIKFVDSKETNRTLDVNTLKGDFDFASTDVIIGPFFQKNVDAVSETFKNQQTIIVSPLSTSKGEPYPRQIHTMPNNEIIKKEMLGYLVSKQQHIIAITDGHKTSKSYFNANFPDISVLSIGKNEKVGAGDLSNLFATDKINYVVYDANSLTTSIELIRTLKSLQKTYTIRLVGLEKNEILDSSDISMEDLVALQYTFPSVTNDSETYKKNNFTAKYKTAYGKPPTRFATRGYDVTYDVITRMFESDENSNIFEYGSQQIENKFAYINENGGVYNNAVYILYYDKDFTIKEAK
;
A
#
# COMPACT_ATOMS: atom_id res chain seq x y z
N ARG A 1 20.64 -26.83 -16.66
CA ARG A 1 21.66 -27.45 -17.54
C ARG A 1 21.44 -27.02 -19.00
N HIS A 2 22.53 -26.88 -19.77
CA HIS A 2 22.52 -26.59 -21.20
C HIS A 2 23.20 -27.72 -21.94
N GLN A 3 22.58 -28.22 -23.01
CA GLN A 3 23.21 -29.18 -23.91
C GLN A 3 23.89 -28.41 -25.03
N VAL A 4 25.20 -28.58 -25.14
CA VAL A 4 26.02 -27.87 -26.10
C VAL A 4 25.69 -28.29 -27.55
N GLN A 5 25.35 -27.29 -28.36
CA GLN A 5 25.06 -27.49 -29.79
C GLN A 5 26.32 -27.30 -30.67
N ALA A 6 26.27 -27.79 -31.89
CA ALA A 6 27.36 -27.62 -32.85
C ALA A 6 27.63 -26.10 -33.07
N LYS A 7 28.92 -25.71 -33.06
CA LYS A 7 29.42 -24.33 -33.21
C LYS A 7 29.18 -23.39 -32.00
N GLU A 8 28.65 -23.85 -30.89
CA GLU A 8 28.63 -23.07 -29.69
C GLU A 8 30.02 -22.91 -29.08
N THR A 9 30.21 -21.82 -28.37
CA THR A 9 31.46 -21.52 -27.64
C THR A 9 31.14 -21.22 -26.18
N VAL A 10 32.09 -21.45 -25.28
CA VAL A 10 31.98 -21.08 -23.86
C VAL A 10 31.57 -19.63 -23.72
N TYR A 11 32.14 -18.75 -24.56
CA TYR A 11 31.77 -17.33 -24.58
C TYR A 11 30.30 -17.12 -25.03
N GLY A 12 29.85 -17.81 -26.09
CA GLY A 12 28.48 -17.72 -26.57
C GLY A 12 27.47 -18.17 -25.49
N ILE A 13 27.74 -19.32 -24.85
CA ILE A 13 26.93 -19.86 -23.76
C ILE A 13 26.95 -18.93 -22.53
N SER A 14 28.13 -18.41 -22.18
CA SER A 14 28.27 -17.41 -21.11
C SER A 14 27.38 -16.18 -21.36
N LYS A 15 27.37 -15.67 -22.59
CA LYS A 15 26.52 -14.53 -22.99
C LYS A 15 25.04 -14.89 -23.02
N GLN A 16 24.69 -16.05 -23.57
CA GLN A 16 23.31 -16.52 -23.69
C GLN A 16 22.64 -16.68 -22.32
N TYR A 17 23.39 -17.18 -21.33
CA TYR A 17 22.87 -17.42 -19.98
C TYR A 17 23.30 -16.36 -18.97
N ASN A 18 24.02 -15.33 -19.42
CA ASN A 18 24.55 -14.26 -18.59
C ASN A 18 25.32 -14.76 -17.35
N ILE A 19 26.14 -15.79 -17.56
CA ILE A 19 27.00 -16.41 -16.55
C ILE A 19 28.45 -16.04 -16.86
N PRO A 20 29.20 -15.42 -15.93
CA PRO A 20 30.63 -15.17 -16.15
C PRO A 20 31.37 -16.46 -16.56
N ILE A 21 32.29 -16.37 -17.51
CA ILE A 21 33.03 -17.52 -18.01
C ILE A 21 33.75 -18.26 -16.87
N GLU A 22 34.35 -17.54 -15.92
CA GLU A 22 35.00 -18.14 -14.76
C GLU A 22 33.98 -18.95 -13.92
N LYS A 23 32.77 -18.44 -13.72
CA LYS A 23 31.72 -19.17 -13.01
C LYS A 23 31.23 -20.41 -13.79
N LEU A 24 31.22 -20.37 -15.14
CA LEU A 24 30.94 -21.55 -15.96
C LEU A 24 32.01 -22.63 -15.78
N TYR A 25 33.28 -22.25 -15.67
CA TYR A 25 34.38 -23.16 -15.37
C TYR A 25 34.27 -23.76 -13.96
N ASP A 26 33.93 -22.95 -12.95
CA ASP A 26 33.70 -23.41 -11.57
C ASP A 26 32.56 -24.44 -11.48
N LEU A 27 31.48 -24.20 -12.24
CA LEU A 27 30.31 -25.08 -12.28
C LEU A 27 30.54 -26.37 -13.08
N ASN A 28 31.57 -26.41 -13.91
CA ASN A 28 31.89 -27.52 -14.82
C ASN A 28 33.38 -27.84 -14.79
N PRO A 29 33.86 -28.48 -13.70
CA PRO A 29 35.28 -28.87 -13.59
C PRO A 29 35.72 -29.68 -14.83
N GLY A 30 36.86 -29.31 -15.39
CA GLY A 30 37.41 -29.88 -16.62
C GLY A 30 37.02 -29.14 -17.90
N LEU A 31 36.03 -28.25 -17.87
CA LEU A 31 35.65 -27.49 -19.08
C LEU A 31 36.73 -26.56 -19.58
N LYS A 32 37.59 -26.06 -18.67
CA LYS A 32 38.69 -25.15 -18.99
C LYS A 32 39.86 -25.91 -19.67
N GLU A 33 40.13 -27.14 -19.23
CA GLU A 33 41.22 -27.98 -19.70
C GLU A 33 40.82 -28.75 -20.96
N ASP A 34 39.62 -29.35 -20.95
CA ASP A 34 39.18 -30.25 -22.02
C ASP A 34 38.43 -29.58 -23.17
N GLY A 35 38.03 -28.31 -22.96
CA GLY A 35 37.25 -27.52 -23.90
C GLY A 35 35.76 -28.00 -23.99
N LEU A 36 35.00 -27.30 -24.82
CA LEU A 36 33.59 -27.55 -25.04
C LEU A 36 33.37 -28.65 -26.06
N LYS A 37 32.55 -29.66 -25.76
CA LYS A 37 32.22 -30.78 -26.67
C LYS A 37 30.76 -30.72 -27.05
N VAL A 38 30.42 -30.98 -28.30
CA VAL A 38 29.03 -31.10 -28.77
C VAL A 38 28.32 -32.19 -27.97
N ASP A 39 27.05 -31.98 -27.64
CA ASP A 39 26.20 -32.84 -26.82
C ASP A 39 26.60 -32.92 -25.32
N GLN A 40 27.66 -32.22 -24.91
CA GLN A 40 28.01 -32.10 -23.50
C GLN A 40 26.93 -31.32 -22.75
N PHE A 41 26.61 -31.77 -21.53
CA PHE A 41 25.73 -31.02 -20.64
C PHE A 41 26.56 -30.15 -19.70
N LEU A 42 26.36 -28.82 -19.78
CA LEU A 42 26.94 -27.87 -18.84
C LEU A 42 25.97 -27.57 -17.71
N ASN A 43 26.49 -27.54 -16.49
CA ASN A 43 25.78 -27.01 -15.33
C ASN A 43 25.83 -25.47 -15.40
N LEU A 44 24.65 -24.84 -15.29
CA LEU A 44 24.51 -23.38 -15.30
C LEU A 44 24.32 -22.82 -13.89
N THR A 45 24.08 -23.69 -12.92
CA THR A 45 23.91 -23.37 -11.48
C THR A 45 24.58 -24.43 -10.65
N GLU A 46 24.90 -24.12 -9.40
CA GLU A 46 25.42 -25.10 -8.45
C GLU A 46 24.46 -26.26 -8.26
N SER A 47 24.99 -27.49 -8.18
CA SER A 47 24.16 -28.68 -7.93
C SER A 47 23.61 -28.61 -6.51
N ILE A 48 22.30 -28.49 -6.39
CA ILE A 48 21.62 -28.56 -5.10
C ILE A 48 21.56 -30.02 -4.69
N VAL A 49 22.26 -30.37 -3.62
CA VAL A 49 22.26 -31.73 -3.08
C VAL A 49 21.18 -31.81 -1.99
N ALA A 50 20.28 -32.78 -2.12
CA ALA A 50 19.34 -33.09 -1.04
C ALA A 50 20.09 -33.71 0.13
N SER A 51 20.01 -33.10 1.32
CA SER A 51 20.64 -33.68 2.52
C SER A 51 19.61 -34.15 3.55
N ASP A 52 18.40 -33.61 3.53
CA ASP A 52 17.35 -33.89 4.49
C ASP A 52 16.00 -34.21 3.83
N LYS A 53 15.08 -34.76 4.61
CA LYS A 53 13.70 -35.02 4.19
C LYS A 53 12.74 -34.48 5.22
N VAL A 54 11.60 -33.94 4.76
CA VAL A 54 10.47 -33.53 5.61
C VAL A 54 9.24 -34.35 5.24
N VAL A 55 8.44 -34.71 6.25
CA VAL A 55 7.14 -35.33 6.04
C VAL A 55 6.09 -34.23 6.01
N VAL A 56 5.25 -34.26 4.98
CA VAL A 56 4.18 -33.28 4.76
C VAL A 56 3.09 -33.46 5.81
N GLU A 57 2.82 -32.45 6.60
CA GLU A 57 1.76 -32.43 7.59
C GLU A 57 0.42 -31.96 7.00
N LYS A 58 -0.69 -32.24 7.72
CA LYS A 58 -2.03 -31.81 7.30
C LYS A 58 -2.14 -30.29 7.22
N GLY A 59 -2.48 -29.76 6.05
CA GLY A 59 -2.61 -28.33 5.81
C GLY A 59 -1.33 -27.65 5.37
N GLU A 60 -0.20 -28.36 5.24
CA GLU A 60 1.01 -27.80 4.65
C GLU A 60 0.90 -27.64 3.14
N THR A 61 1.50 -26.58 2.63
CA THR A 61 1.64 -26.31 1.19
C THR A 61 3.11 -26.38 0.80
N ILE A 62 3.38 -26.62 -0.48
CA ILE A 62 4.76 -26.64 -0.99
C ILE A 62 5.48 -25.33 -0.71
N TYR A 63 4.74 -24.20 -0.74
CA TYR A 63 5.26 -22.89 -0.39
C TYR A 63 5.60 -22.80 1.12
N GLY A 64 4.71 -23.27 2.00
CA GLY A 64 4.94 -23.30 3.44
C GLY A 64 6.17 -24.14 3.82
N ILE A 65 6.36 -25.30 3.16
CA ILE A 65 7.53 -26.15 3.34
C ILE A 65 8.81 -25.47 2.84
N ALA A 66 8.74 -24.77 1.70
CA ALA A 66 9.87 -24.00 1.19
C ALA A 66 10.32 -22.91 2.17
N VAL A 67 9.39 -22.12 2.69
CA VAL A 67 9.67 -21.06 3.69
C VAL A 67 10.23 -21.63 4.98
N LYS A 68 9.61 -22.71 5.51
CA LYS A 68 10.03 -23.38 6.77
C LYS A 68 11.47 -23.91 6.70
N ASN A 69 11.91 -24.31 5.51
CA ASN A 69 13.23 -24.88 5.28
C ASN A 69 14.21 -23.93 4.57
N ASN A 70 13.90 -22.64 4.57
CA ASN A 70 14.72 -21.57 3.97
C ASN A 70 15.18 -21.88 2.53
N THR A 71 14.24 -22.37 1.73
CA THR A 71 14.46 -22.76 0.33
C THR A 71 13.33 -22.20 -0.56
N THR A 72 13.36 -22.49 -1.85
CA THR A 72 12.33 -22.04 -2.78
C THR A 72 11.47 -23.22 -3.26
N VAL A 73 10.25 -22.92 -3.73
CA VAL A 73 9.36 -23.91 -4.34
C VAL A 73 9.99 -24.57 -5.56
N SER A 74 10.78 -23.82 -6.34
CA SER A 74 11.52 -24.36 -7.49
C SER A 74 12.51 -25.43 -7.07
N VAL A 75 13.32 -25.13 -6.05
CA VAL A 75 14.29 -26.08 -5.50
C VAL A 75 13.62 -27.36 -4.99
N LEU A 76 12.46 -27.23 -4.34
CA LEU A 76 11.72 -28.40 -3.89
C LEU A 76 11.20 -29.25 -5.04
N TYR A 77 10.76 -28.64 -6.14
CA TYR A 77 10.37 -29.37 -7.36
C TYR A 77 11.56 -30.05 -8.02
N ASP A 78 12.73 -29.39 -8.07
CA ASP A 78 13.96 -29.95 -8.67
C ASP A 78 14.48 -31.15 -7.87
N LEU A 79 14.39 -31.08 -6.53
CA LEU A 79 14.78 -32.17 -5.64
C LEU A 79 13.76 -33.32 -5.60
N ASN A 80 12.52 -33.09 -6.02
CA ASN A 80 11.42 -34.05 -5.98
C ASN A 80 10.71 -34.13 -7.35
N PRO A 81 11.33 -34.79 -8.36
CA PRO A 81 10.70 -34.96 -9.66
C PRO A 81 9.33 -35.63 -9.52
N GLY A 82 8.34 -35.12 -10.21
CA GLY A 82 6.95 -35.61 -10.14
C GLY A 82 6.07 -34.90 -9.07
N LEU A 83 6.63 -34.11 -8.18
CA LEU A 83 5.84 -33.36 -7.21
C LEU A 83 4.99 -32.26 -7.88
N ARG A 84 5.47 -31.71 -8.99
CA ARG A 84 4.75 -30.71 -9.79
C ARG A 84 3.51 -31.31 -10.49
N GLU A 85 3.60 -32.56 -10.93
CA GLU A 85 2.54 -33.25 -11.64
C GLU A 85 1.54 -33.93 -10.72
N ASN A 86 2.02 -34.53 -9.61
CA ASN A 86 1.21 -35.35 -8.71
C ASN A 86 0.70 -34.58 -7.47
N GLY A 87 1.16 -33.35 -7.28
CA GLY A 87 0.82 -32.52 -6.12
C GLY A 87 1.45 -33.03 -4.81
N LEU A 88 1.20 -32.28 -3.74
CA LEU A 88 1.68 -32.55 -2.39
C LEU A 88 0.62 -33.38 -1.63
N LYS A 89 1.02 -34.47 -0.99
CA LYS A 89 0.10 -35.34 -0.23
C LYS A 89 0.51 -35.40 1.25
N VAL A 90 -0.46 -35.35 2.16
CA VAL A 90 -0.22 -35.53 3.59
C VAL A 90 0.45 -36.87 3.86
N GLY A 91 1.49 -36.87 4.70
CA GLY A 91 2.31 -38.05 4.98
C GLY A 91 3.40 -38.34 3.95
N GLN A 92 3.44 -37.59 2.83
CA GLN A 92 4.49 -37.73 1.82
C GLN A 92 5.82 -37.21 2.38
N SER A 93 6.90 -37.98 2.16
CA SER A 93 8.26 -37.53 2.47
C SER A 93 8.85 -36.82 1.25
N ILE A 94 9.25 -35.56 1.39
CA ILE A 94 9.89 -34.77 0.35
C ILE A 94 11.31 -34.39 0.73
N LYS A 95 12.18 -34.30 -0.26
CA LYS A 95 13.58 -33.93 -0.10
C LYS A 95 13.70 -32.41 0.00
N ILE A 96 14.55 -31.94 0.91
CA ILE A 96 14.88 -30.52 1.08
C ILE A 96 16.40 -30.33 0.95
N PRO A 97 16.88 -29.11 0.60
CA PRO A 97 18.31 -28.82 0.53
C PRO A 97 18.93 -28.86 1.92
N GLY A 98 20.19 -29.32 2.02
CA GLY A 98 20.94 -29.32 3.27
C GLY A 98 21.23 -27.93 3.80
N LYS A 99 21.31 -27.80 5.12
CA LYS A 99 21.82 -26.60 5.76
C LYS A 99 23.32 -26.46 5.44
N VAL A 100 23.67 -25.41 4.68
CA VAL A 100 25.07 -25.01 4.53
C VAL A 100 25.44 -24.27 5.80
N GLU A 101 26.27 -24.86 6.67
CA GLU A 101 26.91 -24.13 7.75
C GLU A 101 27.85 -23.09 7.12
N ALA A 102 27.61 -21.83 7.42
CA ALA A 102 28.47 -20.75 7.02
C ALA A 102 29.84 -20.90 7.72
N LYS A 103 30.86 -21.31 6.98
CA LYS A 103 32.24 -21.17 7.45
C LYS A 103 32.54 -19.68 7.60
N SER A 104 32.80 -19.28 8.82
CA SER A 104 33.33 -17.97 9.19
C SER A 104 34.65 -17.70 8.45
N VAL A 105 34.68 -16.66 7.65
CA VAL A 105 35.91 -16.07 7.09
C VAL A 105 36.33 -14.92 8.01
N PRO A 106 37.63 -14.79 8.36
CA PRO A 106 38.12 -13.83 9.34
C PRO A 106 37.93 -12.38 8.89
N THR A 107 37.57 -11.56 9.85
CA THR A 107 37.48 -10.11 9.73
C THR A 107 38.88 -9.53 9.54
N GLU A 108 39.20 -8.99 8.37
CA GLU A 108 40.28 -8.02 8.24
C GLU A 108 39.69 -6.60 8.26
N ASN A 109 40.21 -5.85 9.25
CA ASN A 109 40.03 -4.43 9.41
C ASN A 109 40.54 -3.67 8.17
N SER A 110 39.68 -2.85 7.59
CA SER A 110 40.15 -1.68 6.86
C SER A 110 39.27 -0.50 7.16
N GLN A 111 39.78 0.36 8.01
CA GLN A 111 39.34 1.75 8.11
C GLN A 111 39.52 2.42 6.74
N ASN A 112 38.49 3.06 6.19
CA ASN A 112 38.52 4.48 5.84
C ASN A 112 37.40 4.89 4.89
N ASN A 113 36.91 6.05 5.26
CA ASN A 113 36.33 7.12 4.44
C ASN A 113 34.82 7.18 4.24
N ASN A 114 34.27 7.99 5.12
CA ASN A 114 33.11 8.85 4.90
C ASN A 114 33.16 9.51 3.52
N ASN A 115 32.14 9.21 2.72
CA ASN A 115 31.44 10.10 1.78
C ASN A 115 30.43 9.25 0.99
N GLN A 116 29.38 8.75 1.64
CA GLN A 116 28.21 8.26 0.92
C GLN A 116 27.26 9.44 0.72
N LEU A 117 27.34 10.06 -0.44
CA LEU A 117 26.27 10.83 -1.04
C LEU A 117 25.05 9.90 -1.18
N GLU A 118 23.95 10.25 -0.54
CA GLU A 118 22.71 9.49 -0.59
C GLU A 118 22.24 9.34 -2.05
N GLN A 119 22.33 8.13 -2.56
CA GLN A 119 21.77 7.75 -3.87
C GLN A 119 20.33 7.28 -3.65
N MET A 120 19.39 7.88 -4.35
CA MET A 120 17.98 7.46 -4.30
C MET A 120 17.72 6.26 -5.21
N PRO A 121 17.01 5.21 -4.74
CA PRO A 121 16.67 4.08 -5.58
C PRO A 121 15.61 4.47 -6.63
N LYS A 122 15.89 4.15 -7.90
CA LYS A 122 14.93 4.19 -8.99
C LYS A 122 14.12 2.91 -9.00
N THR A 123 12.80 3.01 -9.00
CA THR A 123 11.92 1.84 -8.99
C THR A 123 10.93 1.82 -10.14
N ILE A 124 10.44 0.62 -10.43
CA ILE A 124 9.32 0.36 -11.35
C ILE A 124 8.30 -0.57 -10.70
N ILE A 125 7.09 -0.59 -11.24
CA ILE A 125 6.07 -1.59 -10.91
C ILE A 125 5.96 -2.55 -12.09
N VAL A 126 5.93 -3.85 -11.78
CA VAL A 126 5.82 -4.92 -12.78
C VAL A 126 4.45 -4.89 -13.44
N LYS A 127 4.45 -4.74 -14.77
CA LYS A 127 3.23 -4.70 -15.60
C LYS A 127 2.73 -6.09 -15.96
N PRO A 128 1.44 -6.23 -16.36
CA PRO A 128 0.93 -7.50 -16.90
C PRO A 128 1.81 -8.07 -18.01
N LYS A 129 2.13 -9.36 -17.92
CA LYS A 129 2.99 -10.08 -18.88
C LYS A 129 4.43 -9.55 -19.01
N GLU A 130 4.87 -8.69 -18.09
CA GLU A 130 6.25 -8.23 -18.05
C GLU A 130 7.17 -9.34 -17.56
N THR A 131 8.38 -9.38 -18.09
CA THR A 131 9.37 -10.41 -17.75
C THR A 131 10.63 -9.75 -17.17
N ILE A 132 11.38 -10.49 -16.36
CA ILE A 132 12.68 -10.05 -15.85
C ILE A 132 13.57 -9.56 -17.00
N TYR A 133 13.56 -10.25 -18.13
CA TYR A 133 14.31 -9.87 -19.32
C TYR A 133 13.91 -8.49 -19.86
N ASN A 134 12.61 -8.21 -19.98
CA ASN A 134 12.13 -6.92 -20.47
C ASN A 134 12.45 -5.79 -19.49
N ILE A 135 12.31 -6.04 -18.19
CA ILE A 135 12.62 -5.09 -17.12
C ILE A 135 14.11 -4.71 -17.15
N THR A 136 14.99 -5.70 -17.21
CA THR A 136 16.44 -5.46 -17.23
C THR A 136 16.86 -4.74 -18.51
N LYS A 137 16.33 -5.12 -19.65
CA LYS A 137 16.62 -4.47 -20.93
C LYS A 137 16.15 -3.03 -21.00
N SER A 138 14.94 -2.75 -20.52
CA SER A 138 14.34 -1.39 -20.55
C SER A 138 15.04 -0.42 -19.59
N ASN A 139 15.66 -0.93 -18.52
CA ASN A 139 16.32 -0.11 -17.53
C ASN A 139 17.86 -0.15 -17.64
N ASN A 140 18.40 -0.84 -18.66
CA ASN A 140 19.82 -0.98 -18.92
C ASN A 140 20.62 -1.51 -17.72
N ILE A 141 20.06 -2.52 -17.04
CA ILE A 141 20.66 -3.20 -15.89
C ILE A 141 20.79 -4.69 -16.16
N THR A 142 21.65 -5.35 -15.41
CA THR A 142 21.80 -6.81 -15.47
C THR A 142 20.75 -7.49 -14.60
N GLN A 143 20.45 -8.75 -14.91
CA GLN A 143 19.56 -9.55 -14.07
C GLN A 143 20.15 -9.77 -12.66
N GLU A 144 21.46 -9.80 -12.54
CA GLU A 144 22.15 -9.92 -11.25
C GLU A 144 21.97 -8.67 -10.39
N GLU A 145 22.09 -7.49 -10.98
CA GLU A 145 21.80 -6.22 -10.29
C GLU A 145 20.35 -6.13 -9.87
N LEU A 146 19.42 -6.51 -10.75
CA LEU A 146 18.00 -6.55 -10.42
C LEU A 146 17.70 -7.50 -9.25
N LEU A 147 18.28 -8.69 -9.26
CA LEU A 147 18.13 -9.68 -8.18
C LEU A 147 18.85 -9.28 -6.89
N LYS A 148 19.97 -8.56 -7.00
CA LYS A 148 20.71 -8.02 -5.86
C LYS A 148 19.90 -6.95 -5.14
N TRP A 149 19.27 -6.06 -5.90
CA TRP A 149 18.42 -5.00 -5.34
C TRP A 149 17.04 -5.47 -4.91
N ASN A 150 16.55 -6.57 -5.49
CA ASN A 150 15.23 -7.16 -5.23
C ASN A 150 15.35 -8.66 -4.96
N PRO A 151 15.86 -9.07 -3.80
CA PRO A 151 16.07 -10.49 -3.48
C PRO A 151 14.80 -11.33 -3.55
N GLU A 152 13.63 -10.72 -3.39
CA GLU A 152 12.31 -11.32 -3.50
C GLU A 152 12.00 -11.88 -4.89
N LEU A 153 12.60 -11.35 -5.94
CA LEU A 153 12.45 -11.88 -7.31
C LEU A 153 12.96 -13.31 -7.49
N ARG A 154 13.76 -13.81 -6.57
CA ARG A 154 14.16 -15.21 -6.54
C ARG A 154 12.99 -16.17 -6.33
N THR A 155 11.88 -15.68 -5.79
CA THR A 155 10.63 -16.44 -5.62
C THR A 155 9.67 -16.30 -6.78
N GLY A 156 10.02 -15.50 -7.79
CA GLY A 156 9.25 -15.24 -9.01
C GLY A 156 8.79 -13.80 -9.12
N LEU A 157 8.60 -13.36 -10.35
CA LEU A 157 8.08 -12.04 -10.71
C LEU A 157 6.55 -12.11 -10.70
N LYS A 158 5.92 -11.16 -10.02
CA LYS A 158 4.46 -11.01 -10.02
C LYS A 158 4.08 -9.63 -10.52
N GLU A 159 2.99 -9.57 -11.25
CA GLU A 159 2.37 -8.31 -11.62
C GLU A 159 2.05 -7.49 -10.36
N GLY A 160 2.38 -6.20 -10.41
CA GLY A 160 2.22 -5.30 -9.28
C GLY A 160 3.41 -5.26 -8.30
N ASP A 161 4.42 -6.13 -8.43
CA ASP A 161 5.63 -6.05 -7.63
C ASP A 161 6.36 -4.72 -7.91
N THR A 162 6.86 -4.07 -6.86
CA THR A 162 7.69 -2.86 -6.99
C THR A 162 9.16 -3.26 -6.92
N LEU A 163 9.90 -3.00 -8.00
CA LEU A 163 11.29 -3.39 -8.13
C LEU A 163 12.22 -2.18 -8.17
N ILE A 164 13.36 -2.28 -7.49
CA ILE A 164 14.47 -1.32 -7.63
C ILE A 164 15.24 -1.68 -8.90
N VAL A 165 15.34 -0.70 -9.83
CA VAL A 165 16.01 -0.88 -11.13
C VAL A 165 17.20 0.07 -11.32
N GLY A 166 17.70 0.66 -10.25
CA GLY A 166 18.87 1.54 -10.27
C GLY A 166 18.91 2.48 -9.08
N TYR A 167 19.94 3.34 -9.09
CA TYR A 167 20.13 4.43 -8.12
C TYR A 167 20.54 5.69 -8.89
N GLU A 168 19.88 6.81 -8.62
CA GLU A 168 20.16 8.10 -9.25
C GLU A 168 20.80 9.07 -8.25
N LYS A 169 21.74 9.89 -8.71
CA LYS A 169 22.26 11.01 -7.92
C LYS A 169 21.16 12.07 -7.78
N ALA A 170 20.87 12.50 -6.57
CA ALA A 170 19.94 13.57 -6.32
C ALA A 170 20.45 14.89 -6.95
N THR A 171 20.00 15.21 -8.15
CA THR A 171 20.04 16.55 -8.71
C THR A 171 18.70 17.22 -8.44
N VAL A 172 18.70 18.17 -7.52
CA VAL A 172 17.56 19.04 -7.26
C VAL A 172 17.40 19.98 -8.45
N THR A 173 16.55 19.64 -9.40
CA THR A 173 16.02 20.59 -10.38
C THR A 173 14.56 20.83 -10.04
N VAL A 174 14.27 22.02 -9.56
CA VAL A 174 12.94 22.56 -9.38
C VAL A 174 12.37 22.93 -10.74
N PRO A 175 11.27 22.35 -11.23
CA PRO A 175 10.54 22.91 -12.36
C PRO A 175 9.58 23.98 -11.83
N SER A 176 9.74 25.18 -12.36
CA SER A 176 8.82 26.30 -12.17
C SER A 176 7.59 26.18 -13.06
N ASN A 177 6.44 26.51 -12.45
CA ASN A 177 5.18 27.00 -13.02
C ASN A 177 4.25 26.05 -13.81
N GLU A 178 3.09 25.72 -13.21
CA GLU A 178 1.83 26.41 -13.52
C GLU A 178 0.70 25.96 -12.58
N SER A 179 -0.03 26.95 -12.10
CA SER A 179 -1.34 26.96 -11.39
C SER A 179 -1.94 25.61 -10.97
N THR A 180 -1.67 25.22 -9.77
CA THR A 180 -2.43 24.29 -8.96
C THR A 180 -2.83 25.01 -7.69
N GLU A 181 -4.06 24.81 -7.24
CA GLU A 181 -4.41 25.16 -5.86
C GLU A 181 -3.31 24.61 -4.96
N THR A 182 -2.56 25.52 -4.42
CA THR A 182 -1.34 25.25 -3.67
C THR A 182 -1.77 24.61 -2.36
N PHE A 183 -1.70 23.26 -2.29
CA PHE A 183 -1.36 22.64 -1.03
C PHE A 183 0.02 23.22 -0.70
N ILE A 184 0.05 24.25 0.13
CA ILE A 184 1.29 24.82 0.60
C ILE A 184 1.94 23.76 1.48
N THR A 185 2.75 22.89 0.87
CA THR A 185 3.78 22.21 1.63
C THR A 185 4.73 23.31 2.08
N LYS A 186 4.42 23.89 3.23
CA LYS A 186 5.36 24.73 3.91
C LYS A 186 6.53 23.82 4.26
N ASN A 187 7.58 23.80 3.44
CA ASN A 187 8.91 23.43 3.86
C ASN A 187 9.38 24.52 4.84
N SER A 188 8.65 24.69 5.92
CA SER A 188 9.08 25.53 6.99
C SER A 188 10.21 24.81 7.70
N VAL A 189 11.33 25.45 7.78
CA VAL A 189 12.27 25.22 8.87
C VAL A 189 11.43 25.42 10.13
N LEU A 190 11.04 24.32 10.76
CA LEU A 190 10.16 24.31 11.91
C LEU A 190 10.78 25.16 13.01
N SER A 191 10.18 26.29 13.27
CA SER A 191 10.42 26.98 14.51
C SER A 191 9.77 26.14 15.60
N LEU A 192 10.59 25.42 16.36
CA LEU A 192 10.18 24.81 17.62
C LEU A 192 9.38 25.86 18.41
N SER A 193 8.28 25.43 19.03
CA SER A 193 7.52 26.30 19.92
C SER A 193 8.48 27.12 20.78
N SER A 194 8.22 28.42 20.93
CA SER A 194 9.13 29.38 21.57
C SER A 194 9.48 29.03 23.02
N ASP A 195 8.76 28.10 23.66
CA ASP A 195 8.97 27.68 25.05
C ASP A 195 9.85 26.41 25.18
N GLY A 196 10.15 25.70 24.08
CA GLY A 196 10.96 24.49 24.12
C GLY A 196 10.37 23.33 24.93
N SER A 197 9.11 23.42 25.37
CA SER A 197 8.48 22.38 26.19
C SER A 197 8.18 21.12 25.40
N ALA A 198 8.36 19.97 26.05
CA ALA A 198 8.00 18.68 25.44
C ALA A 198 6.48 18.53 25.41
N ARG A 199 5.97 17.99 24.29
CA ARG A 199 4.55 17.63 24.15
C ARG A 199 4.29 16.22 24.63
N GLU A 200 3.22 16.06 25.43
CA GLU A 200 2.78 14.78 26.00
C GLU A 200 1.75 14.11 25.07
N LEU A 201 2.16 13.01 24.42
CA LEU A 201 1.28 12.24 23.55
C LEU A 201 1.00 10.85 24.10
N VAL A 202 -0.26 10.47 24.07
CA VAL A 202 -0.71 9.13 24.41
C VAL A 202 -1.26 8.43 23.16
N PHE A 203 -0.69 7.28 22.83
CA PHE A 203 -1.28 6.38 21.85
C PHE A 203 -2.15 5.36 22.59
N LEU A 204 -3.46 5.50 22.39
CA LEU A 204 -4.46 4.62 23.00
C LEU A 204 -4.83 3.52 22.01
N LEU A 205 -4.10 2.40 22.07
CA LEU A 205 -4.17 1.35 21.05
C LEU A 205 -4.72 0.02 21.63
N PRO A 206 -5.52 -0.73 20.85
CA PRO A 206 -6.17 -1.96 21.32
C PRO A 206 -5.24 -3.19 21.26
N PHE A 207 -4.20 -3.20 22.07
CA PHE A 207 -3.33 -4.39 22.20
C PHE A 207 -4.03 -5.56 22.88
N ASN A 208 -5.00 -5.27 23.75
CA ASN A 208 -5.77 -6.27 24.51
C ASN A 208 -4.85 -7.28 25.21
N MET A 209 -3.85 -6.76 25.93
CA MET A 209 -2.76 -7.56 26.53
C MET A 209 -3.27 -8.62 27.50
N ALA A 210 -4.39 -8.38 28.19
CA ALA A 210 -4.98 -9.35 29.12
C ALA A 210 -5.54 -10.60 28.41
N THR A 211 -6.04 -10.44 27.18
CA THR A 211 -6.58 -11.55 26.37
C THR A 211 -5.55 -12.15 25.43
N ASN A 212 -4.56 -11.38 25.03
CA ASN A 212 -3.46 -11.80 24.19
C ASN A 212 -2.25 -12.12 25.08
N ASN A 213 -2.08 -13.38 25.49
CA ASN A 213 -0.97 -13.79 26.34
C ASN A 213 0.37 -13.71 25.61
N PHE A 214 1.01 -12.55 25.62
CA PHE A 214 2.30 -12.29 24.96
C PHE A 214 3.48 -13.07 25.60
N SER A 215 3.31 -13.63 26.80
CA SER A 215 4.30 -14.50 27.41
C SER A 215 4.31 -15.91 26.80
N ASN A 216 3.29 -16.28 26.04
CA ASN A 216 3.20 -17.57 25.38
C ASN A 216 3.75 -17.48 23.94
N PRO A 217 4.85 -18.20 23.60
CA PRO A 217 5.43 -18.16 22.25
C PRO A 217 4.45 -18.55 21.12
N SER A 218 3.38 -19.30 21.44
CA SER A 218 2.36 -19.66 20.45
C SER A 218 1.55 -18.47 19.94
N ILE A 219 1.54 -17.33 20.64
CA ILE A 219 0.85 -16.12 20.17
C ILE A 219 1.46 -15.63 18.86
N PHE A 220 2.79 -15.74 18.69
CA PHE A 220 3.47 -15.33 17.47
C PHE A 220 3.08 -16.17 16.25
N LYS A 221 2.66 -17.43 16.47
CA LYS A 221 2.06 -18.27 15.43
C LYS A 221 0.64 -17.83 15.08
N ASN A 222 -0.07 -17.25 16.03
CA ASN A 222 -1.48 -16.90 15.92
C ASN A 222 -1.72 -15.40 15.60
N ILE A 223 -0.70 -14.54 15.66
CA ILE A 223 -0.83 -13.11 15.31
C ILE A 223 -1.45 -12.92 13.92
N ASN A 224 -1.01 -13.73 12.94
CA ASN A 224 -1.55 -13.64 11.58
C ASN A 224 -3.03 -14.03 11.49
N SER A 225 -3.54 -14.84 12.41
CA SER A 225 -4.97 -15.21 12.50
C SER A 225 -5.79 -14.16 13.23
N ASN A 226 -5.19 -13.39 14.15
CA ASN A 226 -5.83 -12.28 14.82
C ASN A 226 -5.65 -10.98 14.02
N LYS A 227 -6.51 -10.79 13.02
CA LYS A 227 -6.45 -9.63 12.11
C LYS A 227 -6.48 -8.28 12.83
N PHE A 228 -7.22 -8.18 13.92
CA PHE A 228 -7.32 -6.93 14.68
C PHE A 228 -6.04 -6.61 15.43
N LEU A 229 -5.45 -7.59 16.12
CA LEU A 229 -4.16 -7.43 16.78
C LEU A 229 -3.04 -7.12 15.75
N ASN A 230 -3.03 -7.84 14.63
CA ASN A 230 -2.05 -7.57 13.57
C ASN A 230 -2.15 -6.13 13.04
N MET A 231 -3.37 -5.66 12.77
CA MET A 231 -3.63 -4.26 12.38
C MET A 231 -3.11 -3.26 13.44
N THR A 232 -3.34 -3.54 14.73
CA THR A 232 -2.85 -2.71 15.84
C THR A 232 -1.34 -2.63 15.88
N LEU A 233 -0.65 -3.79 15.76
CA LEU A 233 0.80 -3.87 15.77
C LEU A 233 1.43 -3.19 14.54
N GLU A 234 0.78 -3.27 13.38
CA GLU A 234 1.23 -2.58 12.17
C GLU A 234 1.07 -1.07 12.30
N PHE A 235 -0.06 -0.59 12.80
CA PHE A 235 -0.25 0.84 13.09
C PHE A 235 0.80 1.34 14.10
N TYR A 236 1.01 0.60 15.19
CA TYR A 236 2.04 0.89 16.19
C TYR A 236 3.44 0.98 15.56
N SER A 237 3.80 0.03 14.69
CA SER A 237 5.12 0.01 14.04
C SER A 237 5.34 1.23 13.15
N GLY A 238 4.32 1.65 12.41
CA GLY A 238 4.35 2.86 11.60
C GLY A 238 4.48 4.13 12.45
N ALA A 239 3.66 4.24 13.50
CA ALA A 239 3.72 5.34 14.46
C ALA A 239 5.11 5.45 15.11
N GLN A 240 5.69 4.31 15.52
CA GLN A 240 7.03 4.27 16.13
C GLN A 240 8.12 4.78 15.17
N LEU A 241 8.00 4.47 13.87
CA LEU A 241 8.94 4.95 12.86
C LEU A 241 8.83 6.48 12.69
N ALA A 242 7.62 7.04 12.66
CA ALA A 242 7.39 8.48 12.62
C ALA A 242 7.96 9.18 13.86
N ILE A 243 7.71 8.63 15.06
CA ILE A 243 8.23 9.16 16.32
C ILE A 243 9.76 9.19 16.31
N ASN A 244 10.40 8.11 15.88
CA ASN A 244 11.86 8.02 15.82
C ASN A 244 12.44 9.06 14.85
N GLU A 245 11.80 9.26 13.70
CA GLU A 245 12.20 10.27 12.72
C GLU A 245 12.05 11.68 13.29
N LEU A 246 10.93 12.00 13.94
CA LEU A 246 10.68 13.32 14.53
C LEU A 246 11.62 13.60 15.71
N LYS A 247 11.90 12.61 16.56
CA LYS A 247 12.90 12.72 17.61
C LYS A 247 14.30 12.98 17.06
N SER A 248 14.66 12.35 15.93
CA SER A 248 15.94 12.63 15.26
C SER A 248 16.05 14.05 14.70
N LYS A 249 14.90 14.70 14.47
CA LYS A 249 14.78 16.11 14.08
C LYS A 249 14.63 17.06 15.29
N ASN A 250 14.89 16.56 16.50
CA ASN A 250 14.86 17.29 17.78
C ASN A 250 13.48 17.79 18.22
N TYR A 251 12.39 17.14 17.79
CA TYR A 251 11.07 17.42 18.37
C TYR A 251 11.05 16.94 19.82
N PRO A 252 10.75 17.81 20.80
CA PRO A 252 10.69 17.43 22.21
C PRO A 252 9.36 16.71 22.49
N LEU A 253 9.42 15.37 22.54
CA LEU A 253 8.25 14.50 22.64
C LEU A 253 8.37 13.53 23.82
N ASN A 254 7.33 13.50 24.65
CA ASN A 254 7.07 12.49 25.64
C ASN A 254 5.94 11.60 25.13
N ILE A 255 6.27 10.35 24.80
CA ILE A 255 5.33 9.43 24.17
C ILE A 255 5.02 8.27 25.11
N LYS A 256 3.73 7.98 25.25
CA LYS A 256 3.22 6.82 26.01
C LYS A 256 2.28 6.00 25.15
N PHE A 257 2.42 4.70 25.22
CA PHE A 257 1.51 3.73 24.58
C PHE A 257 0.69 3.05 25.68
N VAL A 258 -0.62 3.19 25.60
CA VAL A 258 -1.58 2.68 26.58
C VAL A 258 -2.50 1.69 25.88
N ASP A 259 -2.73 0.53 26.51
CA ASP A 259 -3.68 -0.47 25.99
C ASP A 259 -5.11 0.03 26.20
N SER A 260 -5.84 0.29 25.10
CA SER A 260 -7.23 0.73 25.16
C SER A 260 -8.16 -0.34 25.71
N LYS A 261 -7.75 -1.60 25.69
CA LYS A 261 -8.56 -2.76 26.12
C LYS A 261 -9.92 -2.84 25.41
N GLU A 262 -9.97 -2.37 24.14
CA GLU A 262 -11.19 -2.42 23.34
C GLU A 262 -11.61 -3.86 23.10
N THR A 263 -12.83 -4.21 23.54
CA THR A 263 -13.45 -5.49 23.28
C THR A 263 -14.87 -5.26 22.75
N ASN A 264 -15.28 -6.03 21.75
CA ASN A 264 -16.63 -5.91 21.18
C ASN A 264 -17.03 -4.46 20.82
N ARG A 265 -16.07 -3.63 20.38
CA ARG A 265 -16.26 -2.21 20.06
C ARG A 265 -16.70 -1.36 21.27
N THR A 266 -16.32 -1.76 22.47
CA THR A 266 -16.56 -1.02 23.71
C THR A 266 -15.25 -0.72 24.43
N LEU A 267 -15.23 0.40 25.11
CA LEU A 267 -14.11 0.86 25.93
C LEU A 267 -14.67 1.29 27.29
N ASP A 268 -14.08 0.78 28.38
CA ASP A 268 -14.37 1.29 29.72
C ASP A 268 -13.40 2.41 30.06
N VAL A 269 -13.83 3.65 29.82
CA VAL A 269 -13.02 4.85 30.05
C VAL A 269 -12.70 5.04 31.55
N ASN A 270 -13.59 4.59 32.46
CA ASN A 270 -13.35 4.73 33.90
C ASN A 270 -12.21 3.83 34.37
N THR A 271 -12.21 2.58 33.92
CA THR A 271 -11.07 1.68 34.19
C THR A 271 -9.79 2.24 33.60
N LEU A 272 -9.84 2.79 32.37
CA LEU A 272 -8.69 3.38 31.72
C LEU A 272 -8.11 4.56 32.51
N LYS A 273 -8.96 5.46 33.02
CA LYS A 273 -8.55 6.58 33.90
C LYS A 273 -7.99 6.12 35.25
N GLY A 274 -8.43 4.97 35.73
CA GLY A 274 -7.87 4.35 36.93
C GLY A 274 -6.46 3.79 36.71
N ASP A 275 -6.21 3.29 35.50
CA ASP A 275 -4.93 2.67 35.15
C ASP A 275 -3.87 3.69 34.67
N PHE A 276 -4.29 4.86 34.17
CA PHE A 276 -3.41 5.84 33.59
C PHE A 276 -3.86 7.28 33.86
N ASP A 277 -2.92 8.15 34.28
CA ASP A 277 -3.17 9.57 34.48
C ASP A 277 -3.00 10.34 33.15
N PHE A 278 -4.09 10.92 32.66
CA PHE A 278 -4.13 11.73 31.44
C PHE A 278 -4.04 13.25 31.69
N ALA A 279 -3.82 13.70 32.92
CA ALA A 279 -3.94 15.12 33.29
C ALA A 279 -3.02 16.04 32.49
N SER A 280 -1.83 15.58 32.14
CA SER A 280 -0.83 16.33 31.37
C SER A 280 -0.84 16.04 29.87
N THR A 281 -1.82 15.30 29.36
CA THR A 281 -1.81 14.83 27.97
C THR A 281 -2.29 15.91 27.01
N ASP A 282 -1.43 16.31 26.05
CA ASP A 282 -1.78 17.25 24.99
C ASP A 282 -2.62 16.59 23.90
N VAL A 283 -2.24 15.37 23.48
CA VAL A 283 -2.93 14.63 22.42
C VAL A 283 -3.09 13.16 22.76
N ILE A 284 -4.27 12.61 22.46
CA ILE A 284 -4.56 11.17 22.49
C ILE A 284 -4.80 10.71 21.04
N ILE A 285 -3.98 9.79 20.50
CA ILE A 285 -4.18 9.16 19.20
C ILE A 285 -4.81 7.79 19.42
N GLY A 286 -6.04 7.61 18.96
CA GLY A 286 -6.89 6.46 19.25
C GLY A 286 -8.01 6.81 20.23
N PRO A 287 -8.86 5.82 20.59
CA PRO A 287 -8.87 4.42 20.14
C PRO A 287 -9.25 4.27 18.66
N PHE A 288 -9.45 3.03 18.17
CA PHE A 288 -9.66 2.78 16.74
C PHE A 288 -11.12 2.87 16.31
N PHE A 289 -12.05 2.40 17.12
CA PHE A 289 -13.47 2.46 16.80
C PHE A 289 -14.07 3.83 17.16
N GLN A 290 -14.83 4.42 16.23
CA GLN A 290 -15.38 5.77 16.41
C GLN A 290 -16.18 5.95 17.71
N LYS A 291 -17.05 4.99 18.02
CA LYS A 291 -17.82 5.02 19.27
C LYS A 291 -16.95 5.15 20.52
N ASN A 292 -15.77 4.54 20.51
CA ASN A 292 -14.82 4.60 21.61
C ASN A 292 -14.06 5.93 21.62
N VAL A 293 -13.75 6.47 20.42
CA VAL A 293 -13.21 7.83 20.27
C VAL A 293 -14.18 8.85 20.84
N ASP A 294 -15.48 8.75 20.52
CA ASP A 294 -16.52 9.63 21.04
C ASP A 294 -16.63 9.54 22.56
N ALA A 295 -16.52 8.35 23.14
CA ALA A 295 -16.54 8.16 24.60
C ALA A 295 -15.32 8.80 25.29
N VAL A 296 -14.13 8.72 24.67
CA VAL A 296 -12.93 9.42 25.13
C VAL A 296 -13.13 10.92 25.00
N SER A 297 -13.63 11.43 23.87
CA SER A 297 -13.86 12.85 23.63
C SER A 297 -14.88 13.42 24.62
N GLU A 298 -15.97 12.73 24.91
CA GLU A 298 -16.94 13.13 25.93
C GLU A 298 -16.29 13.24 27.31
N THR A 299 -15.40 12.28 27.63
CA THR A 299 -14.72 12.27 28.94
C THR A 299 -13.77 13.46 29.10
N PHE A 300 -13.09 13.86 28.03
CA PHE A 300 -12.09 14.92 28.04
C PHE A 300 -12.59 16.27 27.48
N LYS A 301 -13.90 16.43 27.20
CA LYS A 301 -14.46 17.61 26.54
C LYS A 301 -14.19 18.96 27.23
N ASN A 302 -13.95 18.94 28.55
CA ASN A 302 -13.63 20.12 29.33
C ASN A 302 -12.12 20.39 29.49
N GLN A 303 -11.28 19.59 28.84
CA GLN A 303 -9.83 19.69 28.83
C GLN A 303 -9.32 20.26 27.50
N GLN A 304 -8.05 20.65 27.46
CA GLN A 304 -7.41 21.13 26.24
C GLN A 304 -6.89 19.99 25.37
N THR A 305 -7.00 18.75 25.81
CA THR A 305 -6.53 17.54 25.14
C THR A 305 -7.21 17.37 23.79
N ILE A 306 -6.42 17.16 22.74
CA ILE A 306 -6.89 16.84 21.39
C ILE A 306 -7.05 15.32 21.27
N ILE A 307 -8.20 14.88 20.77
CA ILE A 307 -8.49 13.47 20.55
C ILE A 307 -8.46 13.18 19.04
N VAL A 308 -7.67 12.22 18.62
CA VAL A 308 -7.47 11.88 17.21
C VAL A 308 -8.09 10.52 16.90
N SER A 309 -9.09 10.50 16.02
CA SER A 309 -9.65 9.29 15.42
C SER A 309 -8.76 8.85 14.24
N PRO A 310 -7.94 7.77 14.38
CA PRO A 310 -6.89 7.52 13.39
C PRO A 310 -7.33 6.65 12.21
N LEU A 311 -8.38 5.82 12.37
CA LEU A 311 -8.74 4.77 11.40
C LEU A 311 -10.21 4.75 10.99
N SER A 312 -11.09 5.40 11.76
CA SER A 312 -12.51 5.31 11.51
C SER A 312 -12.96 6.20 10.35
N THR A 313 -13.78 5.66 9.47
CA THR A 313 -14.53 6.38 8.42
C THR A 313 -15.94 6.75 8.85
N SER A 314 -16.35 6.43 10.08
CA SER A 314 -17.63 6.84 10.64
C SER A 314 -17.58 8.30 11.06
N LYS A 315 -18.66 9.04 10.83
CA LYS A 315 -18.72 10.48 11.12
C LYS A 315 -18.52 10.81 12.61
N GLY A 316 -19.04 9.97 13.52
CA GLY A 316 -19.00 10.17 14.96
C GLY A 316 -19.79 11.40 15.43
N GLU A 317 -19.61 11.74 16.71
CA GLU A 317 -20.20 12.91 17.33
C GLU A 317 -19.27 14.14 17.13
N PRO A 318 -19.82 15.34 16.95
CA PRO A 318 -19.05 16.53 16.64
C PRO A 318 -18.44 17.19 17.91
N TYR A 319 -17.27 16.73 18.32
CA TYR A 319 -16.52 17.38 19.40
C TYR A 319 -15.48 18.35 18.82
N PRO A 320 -15.36 19.60 19.36
CA PRO A 320 -14.46 20.62 18.82
C PRO A 320 -12.97 20.26 18.84
N ARG A 321 -12.57 19.34 19.71
CA ARG A 321 -11.19 18.87 19.84
C ARG A 321 -10.99 17.44 19.38
N GLN A 322 -11.97 16.87 18.70
CA GLN A 322 -11.88 15.56 18.08
C GLN A 322 -11.54 15.72 16.60
N ILE A 323 -10.42 15.16 16.19
CA ILE A 323 -9.93 15.21 14.83
C ILE A 323 -10.21 13.86 14.16
N HIS A 324 -11.00 13.88 13.10
CA HIS A 324 -11.23 12.71 12.25
C HIS A 324 -10.21 12.73 11.10
N THR A 325 -9.19 11.88 11.18
CA THR A 325 -8.10 11.87 10.19
C THR A 325 -8.46 11.08 8.92
N MET A 326 -9.53 10.29 8.94
CA MET A 326 -10.10 9.65 7.76
C MET A 326 -11.31 10.46 7.27
N PRO A 327 -11.38 10.83 5.99
CA PRO A 327 -12.62 11.29 5.40
C PRO A 327 -13.73 10.24 5.57
N ASN A 328 -14.91 10.67 5.98
CA ASN A 328 -16.06 9.78 6.02
C ASN A 328 -16.67 9.61 4.62
N ASN A 329 -17.55 8.62 4.45
CA ASN A 329 -18.14 8.31 3.14
C ASN A 329 -18.94 9.47 2.55
N GLU A 330 -19.56 10.30 3.37
CA GLU A 330 -20.31 11.49 2.92
C GLU A 330 -19.35 12.54 2.31
N ILE A 331 -18.25 12.80 2.99
CA ILE A 331 -17.18 13.68 2.50
C ILE A 331 -16.59 13.13 1.20
N ILE A 332 -16.25 11.84 1.15
CA ILE A 332 -15.67 11.21 -0.04
C ILE A 332 -16.58 11.39 -1.26
N LYS A 333 -17.87 11.13 -1.11
CA LYS A 333 -18.88 11.31 -2.17
C LYS A 333 -19.01 12.76 -2.58
N LYS A 334 -19.05 13.68 -1.61
CA LYS A 334 -19.15 15.12 -1.84
C LYS A 334 -17.94 15.67 -2.61
N GLU A 335 -16.72 15.29 -2.21
CA GLU A 335 -15.48 15.72 -2.87
C GLU A 335 -15.42 15.16 -4.31
N MET A 336 -15.80 13.90 -4.52
CA MET A 336 -15.85 13.31 -5.86
C MET A 336 -16.84 14.06 -6.77
N LEU A 337 -18.05 14.32 -6.30
CA LEU A 337 -19.07 15.03 -7.09
C LEU A 337 -18.69 16.50 -7.30
N GLY A 338 -18.12 17.16 -6.30
CA GLY A 338 -17.57 18.51 -6.42
C GLY A 338 -16.50 18.59 -7.51
N TYR A 339 -15.59 17.61 -7.56
CA TYR A 339 -14.61 17.49 -8.63
C TYR A 339 -15.29 17.38 -10.01
N LEU A 340 -16.28 16.50 -10.16
CA LEU A 340 -16.97 16.33 -11.45
C LEU A 340 -17.68 17.63 -11.89
N VAL A 341 -18.37 18.30 -10.99
CA VAL A 341 -19.04 19.59 -11.26
C VAL A 341 -18.03 20.65 -11.70
N SER A 342 -16.85 20.69 -11.07
CA SER A 342 -15.78 21.64 -11.45
C SER A 342 -15.28 21.46 -12.89
N LYS A 343 -15.45 20.25 -13.48
CA LYS A 343 -15.06 19.98 -14.87
C LYS A 343 -16.04 20.54 -15.90
N GLN A 344 -17.21 21.01 -15.49
CA GLN A 344 -18.23 21.61 -16.37
C GLN A 344 -18.64 20.71 -17.55
N GLN A 345 -18.58 19.40 -17.33
CA GLN A 345 -18.95 18.39 -18.32
C GLN A 345 -20.35 17.81 -18.00
N HIS A 346 -20.81 16.88 -18.81
CA HIS A 346 -22.12 16.26 -18.60
C HIS A 346 -22.01 15.14 -17.58
N ILE A 347 -22.88 15.13 -16.56
CA ILE A 347 -22.87 14.15 -15.47
C ILE A 347 -24.20 13.41 -15.44
N ILE A 348 -24.15 12.09 -15.41
CA ILE A 348 -25.32 11.20 -15.29
C ILE A 348 -25.05 10.24 -14.15
N ALA A 349 -26.00 10.04 -13.26
CA ALA A 349 -25.91 9.05 -12.21
C ALA A 349 -26.77 7.81 -12.54
N ILE A 350 -26.19 6.63 -12.32
CA ILE A 350 -26.87 5.34 -12.45
C ILE A 350 -26.87 4.67 -11.08
N THR A 351 -28.05 4.39 -10.53
CA THR A 351 -28.21 3.79 -9.21
C THR A 351 -29.02 2.49 -9.29
N ASP A 352 -28.80 1.56 -8.38
CA ASP A 352 -29.51 0.28 -8.32
C ASP A 352 -30.92 0.37 -7.72
N GLY A 353 -31.50 1.57 -7.71
CA GLY A 353 -32.83 1.83 -7.18
C GLY A 353 -32.90 1.89 -5.65
N HIS A 354 -31.80 1.77 -4.92
CA HIS A 354 -31.76 2.07 -3.50
C HIS A 354 -32.17 3.53 -3.26
N LYS A 355 -33.22 3.74 -2.47
CA LYS A 355 -33.78 5.07 -2.20
C LYS A 355 -32.75 6.08 -1.69
N THR A 356 -31.77 5.60 -0.93
CA THR A 356 -30.72 6.45 -0.34
C THR A 356 -29.85 7.15 -1.37
N SER A 357 -29.36 6.45 -2.39
CA SER A 357 -28.49 7.04 -3.42
C SER A 357 -29.26 8.06 -4.26
N LYS A 358 -30.45 7.72 -4.74
CA LYS A 358 -31.30 8.65 -5.51
C LYS A 358 -31.64 9.89 -4.69
N SER A 359 -32.01 9.73 -3.43
CA SER A 359 -32.34 10.84 -2.54
C SER A 359 -31.14 11.74 -2.29
N TYR A 360 -29.93 11.15 -2.16
CA TYR A 360 -28.70 11.90 -2.00
C TYR A 360 -28.41 12.80 -3.21
N PHE A 361 -28.50 12.28 -4.43
CA PHE A 361 -28.32 13.09 -5.65
C PHE A 361 -29.37 14.21 -5.73
N ASN A 362 -30.64 13.90 -5.56
CA ASN A 362 -31.71 14.88 -5.64
C ASN A 362 -31.56 16.01 -4.59
N ALA A 363 -31.08 15.69 -3.40
CA ALA A 363 -30.92 16.67 -2.33
C ALA A 363 -29.66 17.56 -2.49
N ASN A 364 -28.56 16.99 -2.99
CA ASN A 364 -27.28 17.68 -3.01
C ASN A 364 -26.82 18.13 -4.41
N PHE A 365 -27.32 17.47 -5.47
CA PHE A 365 -26.94 17.69 -6.85
C PHE A 365 -28.15 17.57 -7.78
N PRO A 366 -29.14 18.46 -7.66
CA PRO A 366 -30.43 18.34 -8.37
C PRO A 366 -30.33 18.42 -9.89
N ASP A 367 -29.24 19.01 -10.40
CA ASP A 367 -28.98 19.15 -11.85
C ASP A 367 -28.42 17.86 -12.48
N ILE A 368 -28.08 16.85 -11.69
CA ILE A 368 -27.59 15.57 -12.21
C ILE A 368 -28.78 14.66 -12.52
N SER A 369 -28.87 14.22 -13.79
CA SER A 369 -29.85 13.24 -14.22
C SER A 369 -29.60 11.88 -13.58
N VAL A 370 -30.59 11.33 -12.87
CA VAL A 370 -30.48 10.05 -12.15
C VAL A 370 -31.34 8.98 -12.82
N LEU A 371 -30.67 7.98 -13.42
CA LEU A 371 -31.29 6.76 -13.92
C LEU A 371 -31.27 5.70 -12.82
N SER A 372 -32.45 5.28 -12.37
CA SER A 372 -32.58 4.17 -11.41
C SER A 372 -32.84 2.88 -12.17
N ILE A 373 -32.01 1.85 -11.91
CA ILE A 373 -32.17 0.52 -12.48
C ILE A 373 -32.64 -0.44 -11.41
N GLY A 374 -33.54 -1.36 -11.76
CA GLY A 374 -34.01 -2.40 -10.86
C GLY A 374 -32.95 -3.46 -10.59
N LYS A 375 -33.13 -4.25 -9.55
CA LYS A 375 -32.25 -5.37 -9.23
C LYS A 375 -32.22 -6.35 -10.40
N ASN A 376 -31.04 -6.59 -10.97
CA ASN A 376 -30.80 -7.41 -12.17
C ASN A 376 -31.40 -6.86 -13.48
N GLU A 377 -31.80 -5.60 -13.50
CA GLU A 377 -32.27 -4.94 -14.70
C GLU A 377 -31.05 -4.55 -15.58
N LYS A 378 -31.21 -4.68 -16.90
CA LYS A 378 -30.18 -4.31 -17.86
C LYS A 378 -30.37 -2.86 -18.27
N VAL A 379 -29.27 -2.13 -18.34
CA VAL A 379 -29.27 -0.78 -18.90
C VAL A 379 -29.08 -0.88 -20.41
N GLY A 380 -30.14 -0.54 -21.17
CA GLY A 380 -30.09 -0.54 -22.62
C GLY A 380 -29.27 0.61 -23.20
N ALA A 381 -28.65 0.40 -24.35
CA ALA A 381 -27.91 1.44 -25.04
C ALA A 381 -28.83 2.63 -25.42
N GLY A 382 -30.09 2.36 -25.74
CA GLY A 382 -31.10 3.40 -26.04
C GLY A 382 -31.41 4.30 -24.85
N ASP A 383 -31.51 3.72 -23.65
CA ASP A 383 -31.80 4.48 -22.43
C ASP A 383 -30.67 5.47 -22.10
N LEU A 384 -29.41 5.03 -22.29
CA LEU A 384 -28.25 5.86 -22.05
C LEU A 384 -28.03 6.89 -23.16
N SER A 385 -28.20 6.51 -24.43
CA SER A 385 -27.98 7.43 -25.56
C SER A 385 -28.91 8.64 -25.53
N ASN A 386 -30.13 8.47 -24.98
CA ASN A 386 -31.06 9.60 -24.80
C ASN A 386 -30.63 10.59 -23.72
N LEU A 387 -29.72 10.17 -22.83
CA LEU A 387 -29.20 10.99 -21.73
C LEU A 387 -27.83 11.61 -22.08
N PHE A 388 -27.12 11.12 -23.11
CA PHE A 388 -25.75 11.54 -23.40
C PHE A 388 -25.69 12.80 -24.23
N ALA A 389 -24.74 13.68 -23.91
CA ALA A 389 -24.34 14.80 -24.69
C ALA A 389 -23.31 14.38 -25.77
N THR A 390 -23.45 14.91 -26.98
CA THR A 390 -22.55 14.60 -28.10
C THR A 390 -21.30 15.47 -28.15
N ASP A 391 -21.34 16.64 -27.54
CA ASP A 391 -20.30 17.69 -27.56
C ASP A 391 -19.51 17.79 -26.23
N LYS A 392 -19.82 16.93 -25.25
CA LYS A 392 -19.19 16.92 -23.94
C LYS A 392 -18.71 15.51 -23.52
N ILE A 393 -17.86 15.48 -22.53
CA ILE A 393 -17.54 14.22 -21.83
C ILE A 393 -18.74 13.85 -20.96
N ASN A 394 -19.24 12.64 -21.12
CA ASN A 394 -20.29 12.07 -20.28
C ASN A 394 -19.64 11.31 -19.11
N TYR A 395 -19.68 11.90 -17.93
CA TYR A 395 -19.30 11.23 -16.70
C TYR A 395 -20.46 10.38 -16.19
N VAL A 396 -20.32 9.08 -16.25
CA VAL A 396 -21.33 8.12 -15.80
C VAL A 396 -20.99 7.68 -14.38
N VAL A 397 -21.63 8.32 -13.42
CA VAL A 397 -21.47 7.98 -12.00
C VAL A 397 -22.26 6.72 -11.71
N TYR A 398 -21.57 5.66 -11.33
CA TYR A 398 -22.16 4.35 -11.05
C TYR A 398 -22.14 4.07 -9.53
N ASP A 399 -23.34 4.05 -8.93
CA ASP A 399 -23.56 3.77 -7.50
C ASP A 399 -24.52 2.57 -7.35
N ALA A 400 -24.00 1.38 -7.63
CA ALA A 400 -24.71 0.12 -7.51
C ALA A 400 -23.78 -1.05 -7.12
N ASN A 401 -24.35 -2.06 -6.46
CA ASN A 401 -23.64 -3.18 -5.85
C ASN A 401 -23.98 -4.53 -6.48
N SER A 402 -24.10 -4.61 -7.81
CA SER A 402 -24.39 -5.83 -8.54
C SER A 402 -23.33 -6.12 -9.59
N LEU A 403 -22.58 -7.21 -9.46
CA LEU A 403 -21.56 -7.62 -10.44
C LEU A 403 -22.16 -7.79 -11.84
N THR A 404 -23.29 -8.49 -11.95
CA THR A 404 -23.97 -8.72 -13.24
C THR A 404 -24.34 -7.40 -13.91
N THR A 405 -24.91 -6.47 -13.14
CA THR A 405 -25.29 -5.14 -13.64
C THR A 405 -24.06 -4.32 -14.03
N SER A 406 -22.97 -4.41 -13.27
CA SER A 406 -21.70 -3.74 -13.59
C SER A 406 -21.12 -4.21 -14.93
N ILE A 407 -21.08 -5.53 -15.14
CA ILE A 407 -20.57 -6.12 -16.40
C ILE A 407 -21.41 -5.66 -17.61
N GLU A 408 -22.73 -5.74 -17.49
CA GLU A 408 -23.64 -5.31 -18.57
C GLU A 408 -23.55 -3.82 -18.85
N LEU A 409 -23.48 -2.99 -17.79
CA LEU A 409 -23.28 -1.54 -17.95
C LEU A 409 -21.96 -1.22 -18.66
N ILE A 410 -20.86 -1.81 -18.25
CA ILE A 410 -19.54 -1.60 -18.86
C ILE A 410 -19.57 -1.96 -20.36
N ARG A 411 -20.19 -3.11 -20.72
CA ARG A 411 -20.36 -3.50 -22.12
C ARG A 411 -21.16 -2.50 -22.92
N THR A 412 -22.28 -2.01 -22.33
CA THR A 412 -23.13 -1.00 -22.97
C THR A 412 -22.38 0.31 -23.17
N LEU A 413 -21.69 0.82 -22.14
CA LEU A 413 -20.89 2.04 -22.22
C LEU A 413 -19.79 1.94 -23.29
N LYS A 414 -19.10 0.80 -23.36
CA LYS A 414 -18.08 0.57 -24.40
C LYS A 414 -18.66 0.59 -25.81
N SER A 415 -19.85 0.02 -26.02
CA SER A 415 -20.51 0.06 -27.32
C SER A 415 -20.84 1.49 -27.74
N LEU A 416 -21.19 2.35 -26.80
CA LEU A 416 -21.54 3.75 -27.01
C LEU A 416 -20.32 4.67 -27.18
N GLN A 417 -19.12 4.25 -26.81
CA GLN A 417 -17.89 5.02 -27.00
C GLN A 417 -17.55 5.31 -28.48
N LYS A 418 -18.19 4.59 -29.42
CA LYS A 418 -18.08 4.89 -30.86
C LYS A 418 -18.69 6.23 -31.22
N THR A 419 -19.65 6.71 -30.45
CA THR A 419 -20.42 7.93 -30.72
C THR A 419 -20.20 9.00 -29.65
N TYR A 420 -19.97 8.61 -28.41
CA TYR A 420 -19.88 9.52 -27.27
C TYR A 420 -18.54 9.38 -26.54
N THR A 421 -18.04 10.48 -26.00
CA THR A 421 -16.92 10.44 -25.06
C THR A 421 -17.47 10.12 -23.67
N ILE A 422 -17.08 8.97 -23.11
CA ILE A 422 -17.63 8.44 -21.86
C ILE A 422 -16.52 8.16 -20.87
N ARG A 423 -16.74 8.53 -19.62
CA ARG A 423 -15.92 8.13 -18.47
C ARG A 423 -16.79 7.49 -17.39
N LEU A 424 -16.36 6.35 -16.89
CA LEU A 424 -17.02 5.67 -15.75
C LEU A 424 -16.50 6.26 -14.45
N VAL A 425 -17.39 6.49 -13.49
CA VAL A 425 -17.05 7.11 -12.21
C VAL A 425 -17.65 6.33 -11.06
N GLY A 426 -16.85 6.04 -10.02
CA GLY A 426 -17.30 5.53 -8.74
C GLY A 426 -17.41 6.66 -7.71
N LEU A 427 -18.41 6.61 -6.82
CA LEU A 427 -18.49 7.53 -5.67
C LEU A 427 -17.64 7.08 -4.47
N GLU A 428 -17.21 5.85 -4.50
CA GLU A 428 -16.29 5.22 -3.57
C GLU A 428 -15.50 4.15 -4.33
N LYS A 429 -14.42 3.64 -3.76
CA LYS A 429 -13.72 2.50 -4.36
C LYS A 429 -14.65 1.29 -4.35
N ASN A 430 -15.11 0.89 -5.52
CA ASN A 430 -16.06 -0.20 -5.67
C ASN A 430 -15.32 -1.53 -5.89
N GLU A 431 -15.28 -2.37 -4.87
CA GLU A 431 -14.62 -3.69 -4.91
C GLU A 431 -15.22 -4.63 -5.98
N ILE A 432 -16.45 -4.39 -6.43
CA ILE A 432 -17.08 -5.16 -7.51
C ILE A 432 -16.34 -4.92 -8.83
N LEU A 433 -15.86 -3.70 -9.06
CA LEU A 433 -15.11 -3.35 -10.26
C LEU A 433 -13.67 -3.93 -10.24
N ASP A 434 -13.18 -4.35 -9.07
CA ASP A 434 -11.92 -5.09 -8.93
C ASP A 434 -12.10 -6.62 -9.15
N SER A 435 -13.30 -7.08 -9.52
CA SER A 435 -13.58 -8.49 -9.81
C SER A 435 -12.83 -8.97 -11.05
N SER A 436 -12.35 -10.22 -11.03
CA SER A 436 -11.73 -10.87 -12.20
C SER A 436 -12.64 -10.97 -13.43
N ASP A 437 -13.95 -10.80 -13.26
CA ASP A 437 -14.94 -10.82 -14.34
C ASP A 437 -15.01 -9.49 -15.11
N ILE A 438 -14.39 -8.43 -14.59
CA ILE A 438 -14.27 -7.12 -15.24
C ILE A 438 -12.81 -6.92 -15.67
N SER A 439 -12.59 -6.72 -16.96
CA SER A 439 -11.23 -6.59 -17.47
C SER A 439 -10.63 -5.20 -17.16
N MET A 440 -9.34 -5.17 -16.89
CA MET A 440 -8.61 -3.90 -16.72
C MET A 440 -8.69 -3.04 -18.00
N GLU A 441 -8.67 -3.66 -19.17
CA GLU A 441 -8.82 -2.99 -20.47
C GLU A 441 -10.14 -2.23 -20.57
N ASP A 442 -11.21 -2.76 -19.95
CA ASP A 442 -12.52 -2.10 -19.93
C ASP A 442 -12.53 -0.87 -19.03
N LEU A 443 -11.92 -0.98 -17.85
CA LEU A 443 -11.77 0.14 -16.91
C LEU A 443 -10.88 1.25 -17.48
N VAL A 444 -9.79 0.87 -18.15
CA VAL A 444 -8.88 1.80 -18.85
C VAL A 444 -9.59 2.48 -20.02
N ALA A 445 -10.34 1.74 -20.85
CA ALA A 445 -11.07 2.30 -21.97
C ALA A 445 -12.11 3.34 -21.53
N LEU A 446 -12.77 3.10 -20.39
CA LEU A 446 -13.75 4.01 -19.78
C LEU A 446 -13.11 5.05 -18.86
N GLN A 447 -11.78 5.08 -18.74
CA GLN A 447 -11.04 5.93 -17.80
C GLN A 447 -11.69 5.92 -16.41
N TYR A 448 -11.94 4.71 -15.86
CA TYR A 448 -12.61 4.59 -14.58
C TYR A 448 -11.95 5.48 -13.53
N THR A 449 -12.72 6.43 -13.02
CA THR A 449 -12.29 7.48 -12.08
C THR A 449 -12.99 7.25 -10.74
N PHE A 450 -12.24 7.30 -9.65
CA PHE A 450 -12.77 7.01 -8.31
C PHE A 450 -12.04 7.80 -7.23
N PRO A 451 -12.71 8.11 -6.10
CA PRO A 451 -12.08 8.75 -4.97
C PRO A 451 -11.29 7.73 -4.13
N SER A 452 -10.18 8.17 -3.55
CA SER A 452 -9.39 7.37 -2.64
C SER A 452 -8.86 8.19 -1.46
N VAL A 453 -8.81 7.59 -0.29
CA VAL A 453 -8.19 8.19 0.90
C VAL A 453 -6.68 7.95 0.93
N THR A 454 -6.18 7.07 0.07
CA THR A 454 -4.76 6.76 -0.09
C THR A 454 -4.30 7.06 -1.51
N ASN A 455 -3.05 7.49 -1.65
CA ASN A 455 -2.46 7.69 -2.97
C ASN A 455 -1.97 6.36 -3.55
N ASP A 456 -2.82 5.72 -4.34
CA ASP A 456 -2.47 4.50 -5.08
C ASP A 456 -1.87 4.81 -6.47
N SER A 457 -1.54 6.09 -6.77
CA SER A 457 -0.96 6.47 -8.05
C SER A 457 0.52 6.07 -8.14
N GLU A 458 0.95 5.63 -9.31
CA GLU A 458 2.34 5.22 -9.57
C GLU A 458 3.35 6.37 -9.49
N THR A 459 2.90 7.60 -9.65
CA THR A 459 3.74 8.79 -9.56
C THR A 459 4.20 9.11 -8.15
N TYR A 460 3.61 8.45 -7.15
CA TYR A 460 3.92 8.70 -5.76
C TYR A 460 5.15 7.90 -5.30
N LYS A 461 6.16 8.60 -4.78
CA LYS A 461 7.43 7.99 -4.33
C LYS A 461 7.29 7.37 -2.93
N LYS A 462 6.73 6.18 -2.83
CA LYS A 462 6.64 5.38 -1.57
C LYS A 462 8.00 4.84 -1.09
N ASN A 463 9.03 4.93 -1.90
CA ASN A 463 10.24 4.11 -1.81
C ASN A 463 11.08 4.29 -0.56
N ASN A 464 11.26 5.52 -0.09
CA ASN A 464 12.08 5.76 1.09
C ASN A 464 11.43 5.20 2.36
N PHE A 465 10.12 5.38 2.53
CA PHE A 465 9.38 4.82 3.66
C PHE A 465 9.39 3.29 3.64
N THR A 466 9.08 2.68 2.49
CA THR A 466 9.08 1.22 2.33
C THR A 466 10.44 0.62 2.66
N ALA A 467 11.53 1.23 2.20
CA ALA A 467 12.89 0.79 2.50
C ALA A 467 13.22 0.94 4.00
N LYS A 468 12.91 2.08 4.61
CA LYS A 468 13.10 2.34 6.04
C LYS A 468 12.31 1.33 6.89
N TYR A 469 11.04 1.12 6.56
CA TYR A 469 10.17 0.19 7.28
C TYR A 469 10.68 -1.26 7.17
N LYS A 470 11.06 -1.70 5.96
CA LYS A 470 11.62 -3.03 5.72
C LYS A 470 12.93 -3.25 6.49
N THR A 471 13.78 -2.22 6.58
CA THR A 471 15.00 -2.27 7.39
C THR A 471 14.70 -2.42 8.87
N ALA A 472 13.69 -1.70 9.40
CA ALA A 472 13.34 -1.72 10.80
C ALA A 472 12.59 -3.01 11.23
N TYR A 473 11.73 -3.55 10.37
CA TYR A 473 10.79 -4.62 10.73
C TYR A 473 10.90 -5.89 9.87
N GLY A 474 11.83 -5.98 8.92
CA GLY A 474 12.08 -7.17 8.10
C GLY A 474 11.01 -7.48 7.04
N LYS A 475 9.95 -6.69 6.93
CA LYS A 475 8.83 -6.87 5.98
C LYS A 475 8.40 -5.52 5.40
N PRO A 476 7.79 -5.48 4.20
CA PRO A 476 7.23 -4.24 3.66
C PRO A 476 6.09 -3.73 4.56
N PRO A 477 5.83 -2.41 4.57
CA PRO A 477 4.71 -1.85 5.30
C PRO A 477 3.38 -2.25 4.66
N THR A 478 2.37 -2.43 5.49
CA THR A 478 0.98 -2.49 5.04
C THR A 478 0.35 -1.10 5.08
N ARG A 479 -0.85 -0.97 4.52
CA ARG A 479 -1.64 0.27 4.63
C ARG A 479 -1.82 0.75 6.08
N PHE A 480 -1.89 -0.17 7.05
CA PHE A 480 -2.04 0.20 8.47
C PHE A 480 -0.73 0.73 9.06
N ALA A 481 0.40 0.17 8.65
CA ALA A 481 1.71 0.68 9.03
C ALA A 481 1.94 2.08 8.44
N THR A 482 1.66 2.28 7.14
CA THR A 482 1.75 3.59 6.51
C THR A 482 0.80 4.59 7.17
N ARG A 483 -0.42 4.17 7.49
CA ARG A 483 -1.39 5.00 8.18
C ARG A 483 -0.94 5.42 9.58
N GLY A 484 -0.35 4.50 10.34
CA GLY A 484 0.24 4.79 11.65
C GLY A 484 1.35 5.85 11.55
N TYR A 485 2.21 5.74 10.54
CA TYR A 485 3.23 6.74 10.26
C TYR A 485 2.61 8.09 9.88
N ASP A 486 1.73 8.12 8.89
CA ASP A 486 1.18 9.35 8.32
C ASP A 486 0.39 10.17 9.33
N VAL A 487 -0.51 9.52 10.10
CA VAL A 487 -1.30 10.19 11.15
C VAL A 487 -0.39 10.73 12.24
N THR A 488 0.57 9.93 12.69
CA THR A 488 1.50 10.33 13.75
C THR A 488 2.35 11.52 13.31
N TYR A 489 2.87 11.47 12.09
CA TYR A 489 3.71 12.53 11.55
C TYR A 489 2.91 13.82 11.36
N ASP A 490 1.72 13.76 10.75
CA ASP A 490 0.84 14.94 10.55
C ASP A 490 0.43 15.58 11.88
N VAL A 491 -0.04 14.78 12.82
CA VAL A 491 -0.52 15.29 14.13
C VAL A 491 0.62 15.95 14.90
N ILE A 492 1.77 15.30 14.99
CA ILE A 492 2.91 15.85 15.75
C ILE A 492 3.42 17.13 15.10
N THR A 493 3.61 17.15 13.78
CA THR A 493 4.11 18.37 13.11
C THR A 493 3.18 19.54 13.29
N ARG A 494 1.85 19.35 13.22
CA ARG A 494 0.85 20.39 13.48
C ARG A 494 0.95 20.97 14.90
N MET A 495 1.23 20.14 15.91
CA MET A 495 1.35 20.61 17.30
C MET A 495 2.50 21.61 17.51
N PHE A 496 3.54 21.54 16.66
CA PHE A 496 4.72 22.40 16.76
C PHE A 496 4.73 23.54 15.73
N GLU A 497 3.86 23.49 14.73
CA GLU A 497 3.75 24.53 13.70
C GLU A 497 2.75 25.65 14.06
N SER A 498 1.94 25.44 15.10
CA SER A 498 1.02 26.47 15.58
C SER A 498 1.75 27.52 16.40
N ASP A 499 1.74 28.77 15.93
CA ASP A 499 1.93 29.91 16.82
C ASP A 499 0.60 30.21 17.57
N GLU A 500 0.64 31.02 18.59
CA GLU A 500 -0.53 31.34 19.44
C GLU A 500 -1.74 31.89 18.66
N ASN A 501 -1.56 32.29 17.39
CA ASN A 501 -2.55 32.93 16.54
C ASN A 501 -2.96 32.07 15.32
N SER A 502 -2.28 30.97 15.03
CA SER A 502 -2.60 30.12 13.88
C SER A 502 -3.47 28.93 14.28
N ASN A 503 -4.52 28.70 13.50
CA ASN A 503 -5.31 27.47 13.61
C ASN A 503 -4.49 26.31 13.02
N ILE A 504 -4.16 25.30 13.80
CA ILE A 504 -3.40 24.10 13.38
C ILE A 504 -4.05 23.36 12.21
N PHE A 505 -5.29 23.69 11.85
CA PHE A 505 -6.06 23.06 10.79
C PHE A 505 -6.14 23.88 9.50
N GLU A 506 -5.55 25.09 9.43
CA GLU A 506 -5.68 25.99 8.28
C GLU A 506 -4.92 25.53 7.03
N TYR A 507 -3.98 24.60 7.16
CA TYR A 507 -3.19 24.14 6.02
C TYR A 507 -3.34 22.64 5.77
N GLY A 508 -3.25 22.26 4.49
CA GLY A 508 -3.19 20.87 4.09
C GLY A 508 -1.77 20.31 4.21
N SER A 509 -1.67 19.03 4.48
CA SER A 509 -0.42 18.27 4.42
C SER A 509 -0.57 17.01 3.57
N GLN A 510 0.52 16.56 2.99
CA GLN A 510 0.59 15.30 2.29
C GLN A 510 1.75 14.49 2.86
N GLN A 511 1.42 13.28 3.31
CA GLN A 511 2.36 12.34 3.90
C GLN A 511 2.67 11.19 2.91
N ILE A 512 3.02 10.01 3.40
CA ILE A 512 3.43 8.87 2.55
C ILE A 512 2.29 8.41 1.62
N GLU A 513 1.10 8.16 2.13
CA GLU A 513 -0.06 7.74 1.34
C GLU A 513 -1.29 8.62 1.55
N ASN A 514 -1.30 9.43 2.59
CA ASN A 514 -2.49 10.17 3.01
C ASN A 514 -2.30 11.67 2.86
N LYS A 515 -3.40 12.34 2.49
CA LYS A 515 -3.53 13.81 2.58
C LYS A 515 -4.36 14.18 3.81
N PHE A 516 -4.04 15.31 4.39
CA PHE A 516 -4.78 15.87 5.51
C PHE A 516 -5.09 17.34 5.23
N ALA A 517 -6.35 17.65 5.09
CA ALA A 517 -6.89 18.99 5.09
C ALA A 517 -8.17 18.95 5.90
N TYR A 518 -8.27 19.82 6.89
CA TYR A 518 -9.34 19.75 7.86
C TYR A 518 -10.37 20.85 7.68
N ILE A 519 -11.64 20.48 7.79
CA ILE A 519 -12.77 21.39 7.81
C ILE A 519 -13.50 21.27 9.16
N ASN A 520 -14.07 22.38 9.60
CA ASN A 520 -14.99 22.36 10.73
C ASN A 520 -16.42 22.21 10.18
N GLU A 521 -17.10 21.14 10.58
CA GLU A 521 -18.49 20.89 10.21
C GLU A 521 -19.30 20.59 11.47
N ASN A 522 -20.28 21.43 11.76
CA ASN A 522 -21.16 21.30 12.93
C ASN A 522 -20.42 21.19 14.29
N GLY A 523 -19.25 21.78 14.40
CA GLY A 523 -18.42 21.74 15.60
C GLY A 523 -17.46 20.55 15.72
N GLY A 524 -17.42 19.66 14.74
CA GLY A 524 -16.41 18.59 14.62
C GLY A 524 -15.33 18.92 13.57
N VAL A 525 -14.15 18.36 13.69
CA VAL A 525 -13.01 18.59 12.79
C VAL A 525 -12.79 17.36 11.92
N TYR A 526 -13.02 17.48 10.62
CA TYR A 526 -13.00 16.35 9.68
C TYR A 526 -11.97 16.56 8.58
N ASN A 527 -11.21 15.53 8.27
CA ASN A 527 -10.38 15.51 7.07
C ASN A 527 -11.26 15.44 5.82
N ASN A 528 -11.09 16.39 4.89
CA ASN A 528 -11.77 16.37 3.60
C ASN A 528 -10.81 16.12 2.42
N ALA A 529 -9.55 15.85 2.68
CA ALA A 529 -8.58 15.58 1.63
C ALA A 529 -8.80 14.19 1.02
N VAL A 530 -9.20 14.17 -0.24
CA VAL A 530 -9.47 12.97 -1.03
C VAL A 530 -8.65 13.02 -2.31
N TYR A 531 -8.02 11.92 -2.69
CA TYR A 531 -7.44 11.76 -4.02
C TYR A 531 -8.53 11.39 -5.01
N ILE A 532 -8.52 12.01 -6.18
CA ILE A 532 -9.30 11.55 -7.32
C ILE A 532 -8.35 10.82 -8.24
N LEU A 533 -8.55 9.52 -8.34
CA LEU A 533 -7.68 8.63 -9.11
C LEU A 533 -8.41 8.12 -10.35
N TYR A 534 -7.65 7.80 -11.41
CA TYR A 534 -8.22 7.20 -12.62
C TYR A 534 -7.26 6.20 -13.26
N TYR A 535 -7.81 5.23 -13.96
CA TYR A 535 -7.04 4.32 -14.80
C TYR A 535 -6.68 4.99 -16.11
N ASP A 536 -5.38 5.12 -16.38
CA ASP A 536 -4.90 5.74 -17.61
C ASP A 536 -4.61 4.69 -18.70
N LYS A 537 -4.43 5.17 -19.93
CA LYS A 537 -4.21 4.34 -21.13
C LYS A 537 -2.96 3.46 -21.07
N ASP A 538 -2.01 3.80 -20.23
CA ASP A 538 -0.81 3.01 -19.97
C ASP A 538 -1.01 1.93 -18.88
N PHE A 539 -2.26 1.67 -18.49
CA PHE A 539 -2.65 0.73 -17.46
C PHE A 539 -2.16 1.09 -16.06
N THR A 540 -1.85 2.35 -15.83
CA THR A 540 -1.45 2.87 -14.53
C THR A 540 -2.57 3.66 -13.87
N ILE A 541 -2.53 3.75 -12.53
CA ILE A 541 -3.41 4.64 -11.78
C ILE A 541 -2.72 5.99 -11.66
N LYS A 542 -3.42 7.05 -12.03
CA LYS A 542 -2.94 8.44 -11.93
C LYS A 542 -3.88 9.29 -11.11
N GLU A 543 -3.33 10.34 -10.50
CA GLU A 543 -4.12 11.37 -9.84
C GLU A 543 -4.69 12.34 -10.87
N ALA A 544 -5.99 12.58 -10.81
CA ALA A 544 -6.67 13.55 -11.65
C ALA A 544 -6.42 14.96 -11.09
N LYS A 545 -6.07 15.88 -11.98
CA LYS A 545 -5.84 17.29 -11.65
C LYS A 545 -7.09 18.12 -11.85
#